data_cb5b73872474900bc1f0544be8daf252
#
_entry.id   cb5b73872474900bc1f0544be8daf252
#
_cell.length_a   1.000
_cell.length_b   1.000
_cell.length_c   1.000
_cell.angle_alpha   90.00
_cell.angle_beta   90.00
_cell.angle_gamma   90.00
#
_symmetry.space_group_name_H-M   'P 1'
#
loop_
_entity.id
_entity.type
_entity.pdbx_description
1 polymer ?
#
loop_
_entity_poly.entity_id
_entity_poly.type
_entity_poly.pdbx_seq_one_letter_code
_entity_poly.pdbx_strand_id
1 'polypeptide(L)'
;QLAALCILPRWRRKGYGSYLLKEVLRSFGGYDREAATVFTAPLPENAAELAFWGKFGFAAEGGQLVRRRTPDLTAVKFVQDFLAARLVHPQLCVDATCGNGGDTAFLCGLTAPAGRVLAFDVQPEAIRSTRARLEQAGVPADRYELICGSHTDLLQYVQPGTADAVMFNFGWLPGADHAVFSTAQSSIPALQAALQAVRPGGIVSAILYSGAVIGSDEKQAVLRFLRALPLKSFTVLVCDFANWAETAPLPCLILKK
;
A
#
# COMPACT_ATOMS: atom_id res chain seq x y z
N GLN A 1 4.27 18.50 12.43
CA GLN A 1 3.96 19.49 13.48
C GLN A 1 2.95 20.49 12.97
N LEU A 2 1.93 20.80 13.80
CA LEU A 2 0.98 21.90 13.59
C LEU A 2 1.54 23.12 14.31
N ALA A 3 1.92 24.16 13.57
CA ALA A 3 2.47 25.37 14.17
C ALA A 3 1.39 26.23 14.85
N ALA A 4 0.20 26.35 14.22
CA ALA A 4 -0.94 27.09 14.76
C ALA A 4 -2.24 26.64 14.07
N LEU A 5 -3.36 26.86 14.77
CA LEU A 5 -4.70 26.83 14.21
C LEU A 5 -5.42 28.10 14.63
N CYS A 6 -5.65 29.00 13.69
CA CYS A 6 -6.26 30.30 13.98
C CYS A 6 -7.60 30.46 13.27
N ILE A 7 -8.64 30.81 14.04
CA ILE A 7 -9.96 31.16 13.49
C ILE A 7 -10.29 32.59 13.93
N LEU A 8 -10.50 33.47 12.97
CA LEU A 8 -10.86 34.85 13.23
C LEU A 8 -12.10 34.93 14.15
N PRO A 9 -12.18 35.89 15.12
CA PRO A 9 -13.23 35.95 16.13
C PRO A 9 -14.66 35.85 15.57
N ARG A 10 -14.95 36.55 14.46
CA ARG A 10 -16.26 36.55 13.78
C ARG A 10 -16.71 35.17 13.22
N TRP A 11 -15.77 34.25 13.07
CA TRP A 11 -15.99 32.90 12.52
C TRP A 11 -15.87 31.79 13.56
N ARG A 12 -15.53 32.13 14.82
CA ARG A 12 -15.46 31.15 15.91
C ARG A 12 -16.86 30.61 16.26
N ARG A 13 -16.90 29.45 16.90
CA ARG A 13 -18.11 28.72 17.33
C ARG A 13 -19.05 28.29 16.19
N LYS A 14 -18.60 28.36 14.93
CA LYS A 14 -19.34 27.95 13.73
C LYS A 14 -18.85 26.64 13.10
N GLY A 15 -18.00 25.90 13.80
CA GLY A 15 -17.47 24.61 13.33
C GLY A 15 -16.22 24.67 12.47
N TYR A 16 -15.79 25.83 11.99
CA TYR A 16 -14.64 25.96 11.07
C TYR A 16 -13.33 25.40 11.63
N GLY A 17 -13.04 25.61 12.91
CA GLY A 17 -11.84 25.04 13.55
C GLY A 17 -11.85 23.52 13.54
N SER A 18 -13.00 22.93 13.83
CA SER A 18 -13.18 21.48 13.78
C SER A 18 -13.05 20.93 12.36
N TYR A 19 -13.62 21.63 11.37
CA TYR A 19 -13.50 21.24 9.96
C TYR A 19 -12.05 21.27 9.50
N LEU A 20 -11.35 22.39 9.69
CA LEU A 20 -9.96 22.55 9.27
C LEU A 20 -9.04 21.53 9.94
N LEU A 21 -9.20 21.30 11.26
CA LEU A 21 -8.37 20.31 11.96
C LEU A 21 -8.64 18.88 11.45
N LYS A 22 -9.90 18.53 11.18
CA LYS A 22 -10.23 17.24 10.57
C LYS A 22 -9.60 17.08 9.21
N GLU A 23 -9.63 18.10 8.34
CA GLU A 23 -9.02 18.05 7.01
C GLU A 23 -7.49 17.87 7.10
N VAL A 24 -6.82 18.60 8.02
CA VAL A 24 -5.39 18.42 8.25
C VAL A 24 -5.07 17.01 8.74
N LEU A 25 -5.80 16.53 9.74
CA LEU A 25 -5.60 15.19 10.28
C LEU A 25 -5.87 14.10 9.23
N ARG A 26 -6.85 14.32 8.33
CA ARG A 26 -7.14 13.43 7.22
C ARG A 26 -6.05 13.46 6.15
N SER A 27 -5.59 14.64 5.77
CA SER A 27 -4.60 14.82 4.69
C SER A 27 -3.22 14.30 5.05
N PHE A 28 -2.81 14.45 6.32
CA PHE A 28 -1.49 14.02 6.79
C PHE A 28 -1.50 12.75 7.63
N GLY A 29 -2.66 12.27 8.04
CA GLY A 29 -2.86 11.10 8.88
C GLY A 29 -3.84 10.08 8.28
N GLY A 30 -4.11 10.14 6.97
CA GLY A 30 -5.05 9.28 6.26
C GLY A 30 -4.61 7.81 6.14
N TYR A 31 -5.09 7.13 5.13
CA TYR A 31 -4.82 5.70 4.91
C TYR A 31 -3.45 5.41 4.29
N ASP A 32 -2.68 6.44 3.94
CA ASP A 32 -1.32 6.28 3.44
C ASP A 32 -0.40 5.79 4.58
N ARG A 33 0.52 4.88 4.26
CA ARG A 33 1.50 4.33 5.20
C ARG A 33 2.48 5.35 5.74
N GLU A 34 2.80 6.35 4.95
CA GLU A 34 3.65 7.47 5.34
C GLU A 34 2.87 8.56 6.07
N ALA A 35 1.57 8.35 6.26
CA ALA A 35 0.75 9.25 7.03
C ALA A 35 1.33 9.44 8.44
N ALA A 36 1.39 10.68 8.87
CA ALA A 36 1.89 11.02 10.18
C ALA A 36 1.09 10.31 11.27
N THR A 37 1.76 9.50 12.07
CA THR A 37 1.18 8.79 13.21
C THR A 37 1.26 9.61 14.50
N VAL A 38 2.11 10.63 14.53
CA VAL A 38 2.26 11.53 15.64
C VAL A 38 2.07 12.98 15.17
N PHE A 39 1.09 13.66 15.73
CA PHE A 39 0.86 15.08 15.52
C PHE A 39 1.21 15.82 16.80
N THR A 40 1.92 16.94 16.67
CA THR A 40 2.21 17.86 17.77
C THR A 40 1.65 19.24 17.48
N ALA A 41 1.24 19.95 18.51
CA ALA A 41 0.81 21.35 18.43
C ALA A 41 1.27 22.09 19.71
N PRO A 42 1.36 23.42 19.68
CA PRO A 42 1.64 24.21 20.88
C PRO A 42 0.61 23.94 21.97
N LEU A 43 1.05 23.92 23.22
CA LEU A 43 0.15 23.82 24.36
C LEU A 43 -0.67 25.12 24.48
N PRO A 44 -2.00 25.06 24.50
CA PRO A 44 -2.83 26.26 24.65
C PRO A 44 -2.79 26.82 26.06
N GLU A 45 -2.99 28.13 26.18
CA GLU A 45 -2.94 28.84 27.45
C GLU A 45 -4.23 28.70 28.29
N ASN A 46 -5.32 28.24 27.67
CA ASN A 46 -6.62 28.16 28.35
C ASN A 46 -7.31 26.78 28.20
N ALA A 47 -8.13 26.49 29.23
CA ALA A 47 -8.82 25.18 29.32
C ALA A 47 -9.83 24.94 28.19
N ALA A 48 -10.43 26.00 27.61
CA ALA A 48 -11.41 25.82 26.52
C ALA A 48 -10.74 25.40 25.23
N GLU A 49 -9.54 25.89 24.94
CA GLU A 49 -8.73 25.45 23.81
C GLU A 49 -8.18 24.03 24.03
N LEU A 50 -7.73 23.74 25.24
CA LEU A 50 -7.29 22.38 25.60
C LEU A 50 -8.44 21.38 25.40
N ALA A 51 -9.65 21.72 25.85
CA ALA A 51 -10.83 20.88 25.63
C ALA A 51 -11.21 20.74 24.15
N PHE A 52 -10.99 21.78 23.33
CA PHE A 52 -11.17 21.68 21.87
C PHE A 52 -10.20 20.66 21.26
N TRP A 53 -8.92 20.74 21.57
CA TRP A 53 -7.91 19.81 21.06
C TRP A 53 -8.15 18.38 21.56
N GLY A 54 -8.58 18.22 22.81
CA GLY A 54 -8.92 16.94 23.42
C GLY A 54 -10.01 16.16 22.63
N LYS A 55 -10.98 16.87 22.02
CA LYS A 55 -12.02 16.26 21.15
C LYS A 55 -11.45 15.57 19.93
N PHE A 56 -10.22 15.90 19.52
CA PHE A 56 -9.51 15.31 18.40
C PHE A 56 -8.38 14.37 18.84
N GLY A 57 -8.38 13.96 20.10
CA GLY A 57 -7.43 12.99 20.65
C GLY A 57 -6.04 13.55 20.95
N PHE A 58 -5.89 14.89 21.06
CA PHE A 58 -4.66 15.49 21.56
C PHE A 58 -4.66 15.49 23.09
N ALA A 59 -3.51 15.19 23.67
CA ALA A 59 -3.23 15.28 25.10
C ALA A 59 -1.98 16.14 25.36
N ALA A 60 -1.91 16.78 26.51
CA ALA A 60 -0.72 17.53 26.91
C ALA A 60 0.39 16.57 27.32
N GLU A 61 1.57 16.70 26.70
CA GLU A 61 2.73 15.87 26.97
C GLU A 61 4.01 16.65 26.66
N GLY A 62 4.95 16.71 27.61
CA GLY A 62 6.24 17.36 27.43
C GLY A 62 6.16 18.84 27.02
N GLY A 63 5.18 19.62 27.55
CA GLY A 63 5.02 21.04 27.23
C GLY A 63 4.37 21.34 25.88
N GLN A 64 3.81 20.35 25.22
CA GLN A 64 3.10 20.49 23.96
C GLN A 64 1.84 19.60 23.93
N LEU A 65 0.98 19.82 22.95
CA LEU A 65 -0.09 18.87 22.64
C LEU A 65 0.45 17.76 21.75
N VAL A 66 0.13 16.51 22.08
CA VAL A 66 0.51 15.33 21.31
C VAL A 66 -0.73 14.50 21.01
N ARG A 67 -0.90 14.11 19.76
CA ARG A 67 -1.88 13.11 19.32
C ARG A 67 -1.13 11.96 18.68
N ARG A 68 -1.30 10.76 19.21
CA ARG A 68 -0.80 9.54 18.60
C ARG A 68 -1.94 8.81 17.92
N ARG A 69 -1.65 8.25 16.80
CA ARG A 69 -2.57 7.40 16.04
C ARG A 69 -1.89 6.06 15.79
N THR A 70 -2.56 4.99 16.11
CA THR A 70 -2.23 3.69 15.55
C THR A 70 -2.69 3.70 14.10
N PRO A 71 -1.83 3.43 13.13
CA PRO A 71 -2.25 3.31 11.73
C PRO A 71 -3.38 2.29 11.63
N ASP A 72 -4.44 2.63 10.90
CA ASP A 72 -5.52 1.69 10.64
C ASP A 72 -4.96 0.50 9.84
N LEU A 73 -5.49 -0.69 10.09
CA LEU A 73 -5.21 -1.83 9.23
C LEU A 73 -5.74 -1.54 7.83
N THR A 74 -4.88 -1.65 6.83
CA THR A 74 -5.27 -1.57 5.43
C THR A 74 -5.03 -2.91 4.74
N ALA A 75 -5.69 -3.15 3.60
CA ALA A 75 -5.45 -4.35 2.80
C ALA A 75 -3.96 -4.51 2.44
N VAL A 76 -3.31 -3.40 2.08
CA VAL A 76 -1.88 -3.36 1.77
C VAL A 76 -1.04 -3.69 3.01
N LYS A 77 -1.32 -3.06 4.15
CA LYS A 77 -0.60 -3.34 5.40
C LYS A 77 -0.76 -4.80 5.84
N PHE A 78 -1.99 -5.34 5.73
CA PHE A 78 -2.26 -6.75 6.02
C PHE A 78 -1.39 -7.68 5.16
N VAL A 79 -1.32 -7.46 3.85
CA VAL A 79 -0.49 -8.26 2.93
C VAL A 79 0.98 -8.17 3.30
N GLN A 80 1.49 -6.96 3.58
CA GLN A 80 2.90 -6.79 3.94
C GLN A 80 3.25 -7.44 5.27
N ASP A 81 2.39 -7.34 6.29
CA ASP A 81 2.61 -8.01 7.57
C ASP A 81 2.62 -9.54 7.39
N PHE A 82 1.73 -10.05 6.53
CA PHE A 82 1.73 -11.48 6.19
C PHE A 82 3.04 -11.91 5.51
N LEU A 83 3.52 -11.15 4.53
CA LEU A 83 4.79 -11.44 3.85
C LEU A 83 5.97 -11.34 4.81
N ALA A 84 6.03 -10.30 5.64
CA ALA A 84 7.10 -10.12 6.62
C ALA A 84 7.15 -11.25 7.66
N ALA A 85 5.99 -11.80 8.05
CA ALA A 85 5.92 -12.92 8.98
C ALA A 85 6.31 -14.28 8.36
N ARG A 86 6.24 -14.40 7.03
CA ARG A 86 6.42 -15.69 6.34
C ARG A 86 7.72 -15.81 5.57
N LEU A 87 8.29 -14.69 5.11
CA LEU A 87 9.51 -14.69 4.32
C LEU A 87 10.70 -14.34 5.21
N VAL A 88 11.63 -15.25 5.31
CA VAL A 88 12.85 -15.05 6.08
C VAL A 88 14.00 -14.76 5.10
N HIS A 89 14.53 -13.53 5.14
CA HIS A 89 15.63 -13.09 4.28
C HIS A 89 15.45 -13.40 2.78
N PRO A 90 14.33 -12.96 2.16
CA PRO A 90 14.11 -13.21 0.75
C PRO A 90 15.22 -12.59 -0.11
N GLN A 91 15.59 -13.26 -1.21
CA GLN A 91 16.66 -12.84 -2.09
C GLN A 91 16.14 -12.09 -3.33
N LEU A 92 14.98 -12.49 -3.84
CA LEU A 92 14.36 -11.89 -5.01
C LEU A 92 12.88 -11.66 -4.78
N CYS A 93 12.48 -10.41 -4.74
CA CYS A 93 11.07 -10.02 -4.69
C CYS A 93 10.69 -9.20 -5.92
N VAL A 94 9.42 -9.23 -6.26
CA VAL A 94 8.87 -8.47 -7.38
C VAL A 94 7.67 -7.65 -6.92
N ASP A 95 7.70 -6.37 -7.23
CA ASP A 95 6.53 -5.49 -7.19
C ASP A 95 6.03 -5.32 -8.63
N ALA A 96 4.96 -6.00 -8.97
CA ALA A 96 4.46 -6.05 -10.34
C ALA A 96 3.56 -4.85 -10.71
N THR A 97 3.34 -3.91 -9.77
CA THR A 97 2.51 -2.72 -9.92
C THR A 97 3.04 -1.61 -9.01
N CYS A 98 4.24 -1.12 -9.29
CA CYS A 98 4.99 -0.32 -8.32
C CYS A 98 4.35 1.04 -7.98
N GLY A 99 3.62 1.64 -8.90
CA GLY A 99 2.89 2.88 -8.66
C GLY A 99 3.75 3.97 -8.03
N ASN A 100 3.41 4.37 -6.82
CA ASN A 100 4.18 5.36 -6.04
C ASN A 100 5.30 4.74 -5.18
N GLY A 101 5.64 3.46 -5.39
CA GLY A 101 6.80 2.80 -4.79
C GLY A 101 6.65 2.36 -3.33
N GLY A 102 5.44 2.36 -2.78
CA GLY A 102 5.21 1.97 -1.39
C GLY A 102 5.57 0.50 -1.12
N ASP A 103 5.08 -0.40 -1.96
CA ASP A 103 5.37 -1.84 -1.85
C ASP A 103 6.79 -2.16 -2.29
N THR A 104 7.33 -1.44 -3.29
CA THR A 104 8.74 -1.57 -3.67
C THR A 104 9.66 -1.23 -2.50
N ALA A 105 9.43 -0.11 -1.80
CA ALA A 105 10.22 0.27 -0.62
C ALA A 105 10.10 -0.75 0.52
N PHE A 106 8.89 -1.27 0.77
CA PHE A 106 8.68 -2.34 1.74
C PHE A 106 9.48 -3.59 1.38
N LEU A 107 9.43 -4.05 0.13
CA LEU A 107 10.16 -5.23 -0.32
C LEU A 107 11.68 -5.03 -0.23
N CYS A 108 12.20 -3.84 -0.56
CA CYS A 108 13.61 -3.50 -0.36
C CYS A 108 14.04 -3.59 1.12
N GLY A 109 13.16 -3.21 2.05
CA GLY A 109 13.41 -3.38 3.48
C GLY A 109 13.30 -4.82 3.97
N LEU A 110 12.53 -5.66 3.29
CA LEU A 110 12.32 -7.06 3.64
C LEU A 110 13.42 -7.98 3.11
N THR A 111 13.95 -7.69 1.92
CA THR A 111 14.97 -8.53 1.27
C THR A 111 16.28 -8.53 2.06
N ALA A 112 16.98 -9.66 2.00
CA ALA A 112 18.33 -9.81 2.58
C ALA A 112 19.28 -8.72 2.04
N PRO A 113 20.40 -8.41 2.72
CA PRO A 113 21.33 -7.35 2.29
C PRO A 113 21.84 -7.48 0.84
N ALA A 114 21.99 -8.69 0.32
CA ALA A 114 22.34 -8.96 -1.08
C ALA A 114 21.11 -9.22 -1.97
N GLY A 115 19.91 -9.16 -1.41
CA GLY A 115 18.67 -9.41 -2.16
C GLY A 115 18.28 -8.22 -3.04
N ARG A 116 17.48 -8.48 -4.07
CA ARG A 116 17.03 -7.50 -5.08
C ARG A 116 15.52 -7.46 -5.20
N VAL A 117 15.01 -6.31 -5.60
CA VAL A 117 13.60 -6.09 -5.93
C VAL A 117 13.48 -5.64 -7.37
N LEU A 118 12.66 -6.32 -8.16
CA LEU A 118 12.25 -5.84 -9.48
C LEU A 118 10.89 -5.16 -9.34
N ALA A 119 10.74 -3.99 -9.93
CA ALA A 119 9.50 -3.22 -9.83
C ALA A 119 9.00 -2.78 -11.22
N PHE A 120 7.77 -3.14 -11.53
CA PHE A 120 7.15 -2.94 -12.83
C PHE A 120 6.04 -1.91 -12.75
N ASP A 121 5.97 -1.06 -13.74
CA ASP A 121 4.77 -0.26 -14.05
C ASP A 121 4.80 0.13 -15.54
N VAL A 122 3.63 0.21 -16.15
CA VAL A 122 3.51 0.66 -17.55
C VAL A 122 3.60 2.18 -17.69
N GLN A 123 3.42 2.91 -16.58
CA GLN A 123 3.41 4.37 -16.55
C GLN A 123 4.79 4.92 -16.18
N PRO A 124 5.43 5.74 -17.06
CA PRO A 124 6.72 6.38 -16.73
C PRO A 124 6.68 7.24 -15.47
N GLU A 125 5.51 7.83 -15.14
CA GLU A 125 5.27 8.61 -13.94
C GLU A 125 5.44 7.76 -12.66
N ALA A 126 4.90 6.55 -12.67
CA ALA A 126 5.03 5.59 -11.58
C ALA A 126 6.51 5.22 -11.35
N ILE A 127 7.24 4.96 -12.42
CA ILE A 127 8.68 4.67 -12.37
C ILE A 127 9.47 5.84 -11.77
N ARG A 128 9.15 7.09 -12.16
CA ARG A 128 9.78 8.30 -11.58
C ARG A 128 9.46 8.47 -10.10
N SER A 129 8.19 8.31 -9.74
CA SER A 129 7.72 8.41 -8.35
C SER A 129 8.37 7.36 -7.46
N THR A 130 8.40 6.10 -7.91
CA THR A 130 9.05 5.00 -7.20
C THR A 130 10.54 5.27 -7.01
N ARG A 131 11.26 5.73 -8.05
CA ARG A 131 12.68 6.08 -7.94
C ARG A 131 12.91 7.16 -6.89
N ALA A 132 12.17 8.27 -6.96
CA ALA A 132 12.31 9.38 -6.02
C ALA A 132 12.07 8.91 -4.57
N ARG A 133 11.07 8.05 -4.34
CA ARG A 133 10.78 7.47 -3.03
C ARG A 133 11.93 6.61 -2.51
N LEU A 134 12.50 5.73 -3.34
CA LEU A 134 13.60 4.84 -2.94
C LEU A 134 14.86 5.63 -2.63
N GLU A 135 15.18 6.64 -3.44
CA GLU A 135 16.30 7.56 -3.20
C GLU A 135 16.11 8.34 -1.90
N GLN A 136 14.91 8.88 -1.65
CA GLN A 136 14.59 9.57 -0.39
C GLN A 136 14.69 8.65 0.83
N ALA A 137 14.33 7.37 0.66
CA ALA A 137 14.47 6.35 1.72
C ALA A 137 15.92 5.84 1.88
N GLY A 138 16.87 6.31 1.07
CA GLY A 138 18.26 5.89 1.12
C GLY A 138 18.50 4.45 0.66
N VAL A 139 17.61 3.90 -0.18
CA VAL A 139 17.76 2.54 -0.70
C VAL A 139 18.86 2.54 -1.77
N PRO A 140 19.92 1.72 -1.64
CA PRO A 140 20.99 1.64 -2.63
C PRO A 140 20.48 1.23 -4.00
N ALA A 141 21.01 1.84 -5.06
CA ALA A 141 20.53 1.64 -6.45
C ALA A 141 20.74 0.20 -6.97
N ASP A 142 21.67 -0.55 -6.41
CA ASP A 142 21.92 -1.97 -6.73
C ASP A 142 20.92 -2.92 -6.10
N ARG A 143 20.07 -2.42 -5.16
CA ARG A 143 19.05 -3.22 -4.48
C ARG A 143 17.73 -3.32 -5.25
N TYR A 144 17.54 -2.53 -6.28
CA TYR A 144 16.30 -2.53 -7.06
C TYR A 144 16.54 -2.29 -8.54
N GLU A 145 15.60 -2.74 -9.34
CA GLU A 145 15.53 -2.46 -10.78
C GLU A 145 14.11 -2.02 -11.13
N LEU A 146 13.98 -0.86 -11.76
CA LEU A 146 12.70 -0.28 -12.16
C LEU A 146 12.48 -0.50 -13.66
N ILE A 147 11.41 -1.17 -14.00
CA ILE A 147 11.08 -1.63 -15.35
C ILE A 147 9.81 -0.90 -15.81
N CYS A 148 9.96 0.02 -16.78
CA CYS A 148 8.81 0.64 -17.44
C CYS A 148 8.25 -0.33 -18.49
N GLY A 149 7.31 -1.18 -18.06
CA GLY A 149 6.79 -2.25 -18.89
C GLY A 149 5.65 -3.01 -18.25
N SER A 150 5.06 -3.93 -19.00
CA SER A 150 3.95 -4.74 -18.51
C SER A 150 4.41 -5.82 -17.54
N HIS A 151 3.69 -6.00 -16.45
CA HIS A 151 3.86 -7.14 -15.56
C HIS A 151 3.57 -8.50 -16.21
N THR A 152 2.95 -8.52 -17.41
CA THR A 152 2.80 -9.75 -18.19
C THR A 152 4.13 -10.28 -18.71
N ASP A 153 5.13 -9.40 -18.84
CA ASP A 153 6.48 -9.72 -19.33
C ASP A 153 7.44 -10.19 -18.23
N LEU A 154 6.93 -10.38 -17.01
CA LEU A 154 7.69 -10.72 -15.81
C LEU A 154 8.71 -11.85 -16.03
N LEU A 155 8.35 -12.90 -16.79
CA LEU A 155 9.24 -14.03 -17.08
C LEU A 155 10.39 -13.72 -18.04
N GLN A 156 10.44 -12.53 -18.65
CA GLN A 156 11.63 -12.08 -19.38
C GLN A 156 12.74 -11.59 -18.41
N TYR A 157 12.38 -11.23 -17.17
CA TYR A 157 13.27 -10.66 -16.16
C TYR A 157 13.51 -11.63 -14.98
N VAL A 158 12.60 -12.54 -14.72
CA VAL A 158 12.63 -13.47 -13.59
C VAL A 158 12.60 -14.91 -14.10
N GLN A 159 13.60 -15.68 -13.72
CA GLN A 159 13.60 -17.12 -14.04
C GLN A 159 12.50 -17.85 -13.26
N PRO A 160 11.82 -18.82 -13.88
CA PRO A 160 10.83 -19.64 -13.18
C PRO A 160 11.41 -20.28 -11.90
N GLY A 161 10.65 -20.21 -10.81
CA GLY A 161 11.02 -20.84 -9.55
C GLY A 161 12.10 -20.14 -8.75
N THR A 162 12.39 -18.84 -9.01
CA THR A 162 13.46 -18.13 -8.30
C THR A 162 12.97 -17.00 -7.39
N ALA A 163 11.80 -16.42 -7.64
CA ALA A 163 11.27 -15.33 -6.80
C ALA A 163 10.75 -15.84 -5.46
N ASP A 164 11.04 -15.14 -4.40
CA ASP A 164 10.49 -15.38 -3.07
C ASP A 164 9.07 -14.83 -2.92
N ALA A 165 8.82 -13.65 -3.50
CA ALA A 165 7.51 -13.03 -3.53
C ALA A 165 7.26 -12.26 -4.83
N VAL A 166 5.98 -12.23 -5.26
CA VAL A 166 5.47 -11.31 -6.28
C VAL A 166 4.23 -10.63 -5.74
N MET A 167 4.21 -9.29 -5.75
CA MET A 167 3.09 -8.48 -5.26
C MET A 167 2.37 -7.78 -6.41
N PHE A 168 1.04 -7.76 -6.34
CA PHE A 168 0.17 -6.99 -7.23
C PHE A 168 -0.81 -6.13 -6.44
N ASN A 169 -0.98 -4.90 -6.86
CA ASN A 169 -2.11 -4.04 -6.52
C ASN A 169 -2.87 -3.74 -7.81
N PHE A 170 -3.87 -4.56 -8.14
CA PHE A 170 -4.68 -4.35 -9.34
C PHE A 170 -5.64 -3.18 -9.15
N GLY A 171 -5.37 -2.10 -9.87
CA GLY A 171 -6.12 -0.88 -9.74
C GLY A 171 -5.61 0.20 -10.68
N TRP A 172 -5.70 1.44 -10.27
CA TRP A 172 -5.12 2.60 -10.95
C TRP A 172 -4.08 3.29 -10.07
N LEU A 173 -3.20 4.05 -10.69
CA LEU A 173 -2.23 4.88 -9.98
C LEU A 173 -2.96 6.07 -9.32
N PRO A 174 -2.94 6.21 -7.99
CA PRO A 174 -3.54 7.35 -7.32
C PRO A 174 -2.94 8.68 -7.83
N GLY A 175 -3.82 9.59 -8.29
CA GLY A 175 -3.42 10.90 -8.82
C GLY A 175 -3.05 10.94 -10.30
N ALA A 176 -3.11 9.80 -11.03
CA ALA A 176 -2.89 9.73 -12.47
C ALA A 176 -4.20 9.62 -13.25
N ASP A 177 -4.09 9.55 -14.59
CA ASP A 177 -5.23 9.36 -15.47
C ASP A 177 -5.90 8.00 -15.22
N HIS A 178 -7.18 8.03 -14.91
CA HIS A 178 -8.00 6.83 -14.68
C HIS A 178 -8.26 5.99 -15.94
N ALA A 179 -7.75 6.38 -17.10
CA ALA A 179 -7.84 5.58 -18.32
C ALA A 179 -6.91 4.37 -18.33
N VAL A 180 -5.85 4.37 -17.50
CA VAL A 180 -4.88 3.26 -17.40
C VAL A 180 -5.17 2.49 -16.13
N PHE A 181 -5.75 1.30 -16.26
CA PHE A 181 -6.05 0.40 -15.16
C PHE A 181 -5.86 -1.07 -15.58
N SER A 182 -5.72 -1.95 -14.61
CA SER A 182 -5.64 -3.39 -14.85
C SER A 182 -6.99 -3.96 -15.35
N THR A 183 -6.92 -5.00 -16.16
CA THR A 183 -8.09 -5.74 -16.64
C THR A 183 -7.85 -7.24 -16.49
N ALA A 184 -8.91 -8.04 -16.48
CA ALA A 184 -8.77 -9.50 -16.41
C ALA A 184 -7.86 -10.07 -17.53
N GLN A 185 -7.80 -9.40 -18.68
CA GLN A 185 -6.97 -9.78 -19.83
C GLN A 185 -5.48 -9.58 -19.58
N SER A 186 -5.09 -8.65 -18.71
CA SER A 186 -3.70 -8.45 -18.28
C SER A 186 -3.39 -9.14 -16.95
N SER A 187 -4.33 -9.10 -16.00
CA SER A 187 -4.12 -9.58 -14.63
C SER A 187 -3.99 -11.10 -14.54
N ILE A 188 -4.79 -11.86 -15.30
CA ILE A 188 -4.71 -13.33 -15.26
C ILE A 188 -3.40 -13.84 -15.87
N PRO A 189 -2.94 -13.41 -17.08
CA PRO A 189 -1.62 -13.77 -17.59
C PRO A 189 -0.47 -13.37 -16.65
N ALA A 190 -0.54 -12.20 -16.02
CA ALA A 190 0.47 -11.75 -15.06
C ALA A 190 0.51 -12.64 -13.81
N LEU A 191 -0.64 -13.02 -13.27
CA LEU A 191 -0.71 -13.98 -12.16
C LEU A 191 -0.15 -15.35 -12.55
N GLN A 192 -0.44 -15.82 -13.77
CA GLN A 192 0.13 -17.07 -14.29
C GLN A 192 1.66 -17.00 -14.37
N ALA A 193 2.21 -15.89 -14.87
CA ALA A 193 3.64 -15.66 -14.91
C ALA A 193 4.25 -15.61 -13.49
N ALA A 194 3.61 -14.92 -12.56
CA ALA A 194 4.04 -14.84 -11.16
C ALA A 194 4.04 -16.23 -10.48
N LEU A 195 3.03 -17.05 -10.70
CA LEU A 195 2.97 -18.41 -10.15
C LEU A 195 4.07 -19.33 -10.72
N GLN A 196 4.55 -19.07 -11.94
CA GLN A 196 5.72 -19.73 -12.48
C GLN A 196 7.01 -19.17 -11.86
N ALA A 197 7.12 -17.85 -11.73
CA ALA A 197 8.29 -17.15 -11.22
C ALA A 197 8.60 -17.48 -9.76
N VAL A 198 7.58 -17.60 -8.89
CA VAL A 198 7.82 -17.90 -7.47
C VAL A 198 8.37 -19.30 -7.26
N ARG A 199 9.30 -19.45 -6.32
CA ARG A 199 9.84 -20.74 -5.88
C ARG A 199 8.84 -21.54 -5.03
N PRO A 200 9.03 -22.83 -4.81
CA PRO A 200 8.34 -23.55 -3.73
C PRO A 200 8.54 -22.86 -2.38
N GLY A 201 7.47 -22.70 -1.61
CA GLY A 201 7.44 -21.89 -0.37
C GLY A 201 7.37 -20.38 -0.60
N GLY A 202 7.43 -19.90 -1.86
CA GLY A 202 7.23 -18.49 -2.20
C GLY A 202 5.76 -18.09 -2.22
N ILE A 203 5.51 -16.79 -2.32
CA ILE A 203 4.17 -16.20 -2.15
C ILE A 203 3.87 -15.24 -3.30
N VAL A 204 2.71 -15.38 -3.93
CA VAL A 204 2.12 -14.34 -4.77
C VAL A 204 1.01 -13.67 -3.97
N SER A 205 1.01 -12.35 -3.91
CA SER A 205 -0.08 -11.56 -3.34
C SER A 205 -0.75 -10.71 -4.41
N ALA A 206 -2.07 -10.60 -4.34
CA ALA A 206 -2.85 -9.73 -5.21
C ALA A 206 -3.92 -9.01 -4.40
N ILE A 207 -3.94 -7.69 -4.45
CA ILE A 207 -5.04 -6.92 -3.88
C ILE A 207 -5.97 -6.53 -5.03
N LEU A 208 -7.22 -7.01 -4.93
CA LEU A 208 -8.25 -6.78 -5.93
C LEU A 208 -9.11 -5.60 -5.50
N TYR A 209 -9.18 -4.59 -6.33
CA TYR A 209 -10.04 -3.43 -6.11
C TYR A 209 -11.35 -3.60 -6.89
N SER A 210 -12.40 -2.98 -6.40
CA SER A 210 -13.69 -2.88 -7.07
C SER A 210 -14.30 -1.53 -6.75
N GLY A 211 -14.98 -0.91 -7.71
CA GLY A 211 -15.61 0.41 -7.55
C GLY A 211 -16.33 0.85 -8.80
N ALA A 212 -16.81 2.08 -8.82
CA ALA A 212 -17.60 2.62 -9.94
C ALA A 212 -16.81 2.69 -11.27
N VAL A 213 -15.47 2.76 -11.20
CA VAL A 213 -14.59 2.88 -12.37
C VAL A 213 -13.94 1.53 -12.72
N ILE A 214 -13.48 0.77 -11.71
CA ILE A 214 -13.02 -0.60 -11.92
C ILE A 214 -14.22 -1.51 -11.76
N GLY A 215 -14.70 -2.09 -12.86
CA GLY A 215 -15.83 -3.00 -12.87
C GLY A 215 -15.62 -4.21 -11.96
N SER A 216 -16.70 -4.81 -11.48
CA SER A 216 -16.68 -6.06 -10.72
C SER A 216 -16.10 -7.24 -11.52
N ASP A 217 -16.02 -7.10 -12.84
CA ASP A 217 -15.72 -8.20 -13.78
C ASP A 217 -14.28 -8.70 -13.66
N GLU A 218 -13.29 -7.81 -13.49
CA GLU A 218 -11.91 -8.20 -13.24
C GLU A 218 -11.79 -8.98 -11.92
N LYS A 219 -12.33 -8.43 -10.83
CA LYS A 219 -12.32 -9.08 -9.51
C LYS A 219 -12.92 -10.48 -9.57
N GLN A 220 -14.08 -10.63 -10.24
CA GLN A 220 -14.75 -11.92 -10.37
C GLN A 220 -13.96 -12.90 -11.26
N ALA A 221 -13.37 -12.42 -12.35
CA ALA A 221 -12.55 -13.26 -13.23
C ALA A 221 -11.30 -13.76 -12.52
N VAL A 222 -10.59 -12.89 -11.80
CA VAL A 222 -9.41 -13.25 -10.99
C VAL A 222 -9.79 -14.24 -9.89
N LEU A 223 -10.90 -14.01 -9.16
CA LEU A 223 -11.34 -14.94 -8.12
C LEU A 223 -11.70 -16.32 -8.69
N ARG A 224 -12.33 -16.40 -9.86
CA ARG A 224 -12.58 -17.70 -10.54
C ARG A 224 -11.27 -18.38 -10.89
N PHE A 225 -10.31 -17.66 -11.44
CA PHE A 225 -8.98 -18.19 -11.76
C PHE A 225 -8.29 -18.74 -10.50
N LEU A 226 -8.25 -17.96 -9.41
CA LEU A 226 -7.60 -18.35 -8.15
C LEU A 226 -8.24 -19.61 -7.55
N ARG A 227 -9.57 -19.71 -7.57
CA ARG A 227 -10.31 -20.88 -7.05
C ARG A 227 -10.06 -22.15 -7.88
N ALA A 228 -9.69 -22.01 -9.14
CA ALA A 228 -9.38 -23.14 -10.02
C ALA A 228 -7.94 -23.63 -9.90
N LEU A 229 -7.08 -22.95 -9.14
CA LEU A 229 -5.69 -23.38 -8.96
C LEU A 229 -5.61 -24.75 -8.25
N PRO A 230 -4.72 -25.67 -8.69
CA PRO A 230 -4.65 -27.02 -8.15
C PRO A 230 -4.12 -27.01 -6.70
N LEU A 231 -4.89 -27.57 -5.77
CA LEU A 231 -4.55 -27.68 -4.34
C LEU A 231 -3.21 -28.41 -4.10
N LYS A 232 -2.80 -29.30 -4.99
CA LYS A 232 -1.50 -29.98 -4.89
C LYS A 232 -0.31 -29.04 -4.99
N SER A 233 -0.47 -27.95 -5.75
CA SER A 233 0.61 -26.99 -6.04
C SER A 233 0.48 -25.67 -5.28
N PHE A 234 -0.73 -25.28 -4.91
CA PHE A 234 -0.99 -23.98 -4.33
C PHE A 234 -1.99 -24.04 -3.16
N THR A 235 -1.81 -23.17 -2.20
CA THR A 235 -2.84 -22.81 -1.21
C THR A 235 -3.25 -21.37 -1.45
N VAL A 236 -4.53 -21.13 -1.64
CA VAL A 236 -5.07 -19.79 -1.89
C VAL A 236 -5.87 -19.33 -0.68
N LEU A 237 -5.56 -18.13 -0.18
CA LEU A 237 -6.37 -17.44 0.82
C LEU A 237 -6.99 -16.21 0.15
N VAL A 238 -8.28 -16.02 0.39
CA VAL A 238 -9.01 -14.79 0.03
C VAL A 238 -9.46 -14.16 1.34
N CYS A 239 -8.93 -12.97 1.65
CA CYS A 239 -9.08 -12.36 2.96
C CYS A 239 -10.12 -11.24 2.90
N ASP A 240 -11.32 -11.54 3.36
CA ASP A 240 -12.41 -10.58 3.48
C ASP A 240 -12.41 -9.94 4.87
N PHE A 241 -12.60 -8.63 4.91
CA PHE A 241 -12.73 -7.85 6.15
C PHE A 241 -14.23 -7.69 6.46
N ALA A 242 -14.76 -8.54 7.33
CA ALA A 242 -16.18 -8.74 7.56
C ALA A 242 -17.01 -7.47 7.88
N ASN A 243 -16.39 -6.40 8.35
CA ASN A 243 -17.05 -5.14 8.71
C ASN A 243 -16.66 -3.97 7.80
N TRP A 244 -15.94 -4.23 6.69
CA TRP A 244 -15.63 -3.22 5.69
C TRP A 244 -16.73 -3.16 4.62
N ALA A 245 -16.72 -2.11 3.80
CA ALA A 245 -17.64 -1.99 2.69
C ALA A 245 -17.40 -3.12 1.66
N GLU A 246 -18.43 -3.54 0.95
CA GLU A 246 -18.34 -4.57 -0.11
C GLU A 246 -17.36 -4.19 -1.24
N THR A 247 -17.14 -2.88 -1.44
CA THR A 247 -16.18 -2.32 -2.38
C THR A 247 -14.76 -2.24 -1.84
N ALA A 248 -14.53 -2.68 -0.61
CA ALA A 248 -13.20 -2.65 -0.01
C ALA A 248 -12.21 -3.52 -0.80
N PRO A 249 -10.93 -3.13 -0.80
CA PRO A 249 -9.88 -3.94 -1.41
C PRO A 249 -9.82 -5.33 -0.80
N LEU A 250 -9.73 -6.35 -1.66
CA LEU A 250 -9.74 -7.77 -1.28
C LEU A 250 -8.35 -8.39 -1.44
N PRO A 251 -7.60 -8.62 -0.36
CA PRO A 251 -6.33 -9.32 -0.42
C PRO A 251 -6.49 -10.79 -0.78
N CYS A 252 -5.70 -11.25 -1.74
CA CYS A 252 -5.55 -12.65 -2.11
C CYS A 252 -4.08 -13.06 -1.93
N LEU A 253 -3.84 -14.18 -1.27
CA LEU A 253 -2.51 -14.71 -1.01
C LEU A 253 -2.43 -16.12 -1.57
N ILE A 254 -1.43 -16.37 -2.42
CA ILE A 254 -1.23 -17.66 -3.08
C ILE A 254 0.14 -18.19 -2.65
N LEU A 255 0.14 -19.27 -1.90
CA LEU A 255 1.34 -19.92 -1.40
C LEU A 255 1.67 -21.11 -2.31
N LYS A 256 2.85 -21.11 -2.93
CA LYS A 256 3.33 -22.25 -3.73
C LYS A 256 3.89 -23.33 -2.82
N LYS A 257 3.50 -24.58 -3.08
CA LYS A 257 3.95 -25.76 -2.34
C LYS A 257 5.23 -26.34 -2.89
#